data_37c14d250a7e59996773de1eec691f10
#
_entry.id   37c14d250a7e59996773de1eec691f10
#
_cell.length_a   1.000
_cell.length_b   1.000
_cell.length_c   1.000
_cell.angle_alpha   90.00
_cell.angle_beta   90.00
_cell.angle_gamma   90.00
#
_symmetry.space_group_name_H-M   'P 1'
#
loop_
_entity.id
_entity.type
_entity.pdbx_description
1 polymer ?
#
loop_
_entity_poly.entity_id
_entity_poly.type
_entity_poly.pdbx_seq_one_letter_code
_entity_poly.pdbx_strand_id
1 'polypeptide(L)'
;MPDPNSADPHLTAIQEPAKFGTVLGYAPGNVAIYSSDYNTADEKELPNRHAYRSYVDDIFMGYKWQCVEFARRWMYLNKGYIFDDVPMAYDIFQLSHVRVIKGKKPERLTLKSFKNGSYRHPEPGCMLIWDEGGEFEVTGHVAIVTEIYADRIRLVEQNNHHHVWPEGQNFSRELKAQIAE
;
A
#
# COMPACT_ATOMS: atom_id res chain seq x y z
N MET A 1 18.79 3.65 47.86
CA MET A 1 18.34 2.44 47.16
C MET A 1 17.27 2.88 46.19
N PRO A 2 17.38 2.62 44.90
CA PRO A 2 16.33 2.96 43.97
C PRO A 2 15.09 2.08 44.22
N ASP A 3 13.93 2.68 44.11
CA ASP A 3 12.62 2.06 44.27
C ASP A 3 12.41 0.94 43.21
N PRO A 4 12.18 -0.33 43.62
CA PRO A 4 11.98 -1.41 42.66
C PRO A 4 10.65 -1.36 41.88
N ASN A 5 9.87 -0.29 42.04
CA ASN A 5 8.53 -0.17 41.43
C ASN A 5 8.39 1.00 40.45
N SER A 6 9.51 1.58 39.99
CA SER A 6 9.44 2.52 38.87
C SER A 6 9.32 1.73 37.56
N ALA A 7 8.08 1.44 37.17
CA ALA A 7 7.78 0.97 35.81
C ALA A 7 8.28 2.05 34.84
N ASP A 8 9.20 1.67 33.95
CA ASP A 8 9.69 2.54 32.89
C ASP A 8 8.49 2.96 32.01
N PRO A 9 8.14 4.26 31.93
CA PRO A 9 7.00 4.71 31.14
C PRO A 9 7.23 4.58 29.62
N HIS A 10 8.37 4.06 29.18
CA HIS A 10 8.74 3.85 27.77
C HIS A 10 8.64 2.39 27.31
N LEU A 11 8.09 1.48 28.12
CA LEU A 11 7.64 0.18 27.61
C LEU A 11 6.39 0.44 26.77
N THR A 12 6.60 0.80 25.50
CA THR A 12 5.56 0.74 24.47
C THR A 12 5.01 -0.68 24.46
N ALA A 13 3.76 -0.84 24.89
CA ALA A 13 3.09 -2.12 24.81
C ALA A 13 3.25 -2.64 23.38
N ILE A 14 3.80 -3.84 23.22
CA ILE A 14 3.88 -4.51 21.92
C ILE A 14 2.43 -4.67 21.46
N GLN A 15 2.04 -3.88 20.47
CA GLN A 15 0.70 -3.94 19.92
C GLN A 15 0.58 -5.25 19.13
N GLU A 16 -0.34 -6.11 19.51
CA GLU A 16 -0.62 -7.35 18.77
C GLU A 16 -1.05 -7.04 17.34
N PRO A 17 -0.62 -7.85 16.36
CA PRO A 17 -1.06 -7.71 14.98
C PRO A 17 -2.58 -7.79 14.87
N ALA A 18 -3.17 -6.91 14.10
CA ALA A 18 -4.60 -6.93 13.84
C ALA A 18 -4.97 -8.08 12.91
N LYS A 19 -6.09 -8.74 13.19
CA LYS A 19 -6.60 -9.87 12.39
C LYS A 19 -6.86 -9.46 10.93
N PHE A 20 -6.80 -10.43 10.04
CA PHE A 20 -7.13 -10.28 8.63
C PHE A 20 -8.44 -9.49 8.43
N GLY A 21 -8.41 -8.50 7.54
CA GLY A 21 -9.58 -7.67 7.22
C GLY A 21 -9.88 -6.54 8.21
N THR A 22 -9.15 -6.45 9.33
CA THR A 22 -9.27 -5.30 10.24
C THR A 22 -8.77 -4.03 9.54
N VAL A 23 -9.52 -2.93 9.66
CA VAL A 23 -9.06 -1.62 9.18
C VAL A 23 -7.91 -1.14 10.06
N LEU A 24 -6.77 -0.91 9.46
CA LEU A 24 -5.57 -0.42 10.15
C LEU A 24 -5.54 1.11 10.22
N GLY A 25 -6.09 1.77 9.23
CA GLY A 25 -6.13 3.22 9.10
C GLY A 25 -6.72 3.65 7.76
N TYR A 26 -6.66 4.93 7.48
CA TYR A 26 -7.17 5.52 6.25
C TYR A 26 -6.10 6.36 5.55
N ALA A 27 -5.79 5.97 4.32
CA ALA A 27 -4.94 6.73 3.42
C ALA A 27 -5.63 8.03 2.95
N PRO A 28 -4.89 9.02 2.42
CA PRO A 28 -5.47 10.20 1.79
C PRO A 28 -6.56 9.82 0.77
N GLY A 29 -7.66 10.58 0.78
CA GLY A 29 -8.88 10.27 0.02
C GLY A 29 -9.82 9.32 0.76
N ASN A 30 -9.59 9.10 2.05
CA ASN A 30 -10.40 8.22 2.92
C ASN A 30 -10.45 6.76 2.43
N VAL A 31 -9.34 6.27 1.89
CA VAL A 31 -9.21 4.89 1.41
C VAL A 31 -8.70 4.00 2.54
N ALA A 32 -9.52 3.06 2.98
CA ALA A 32 -9.18 2.14 4.07
C ALA A 32 -7.97 1.25 3.71
N ILE A 33 -7.12 1.01 4.70
CA ILE A 33 -6.03 0.03 4.67
C ILE A 33 -6.42 -1.13 5.59
N TYR A 34 -6.28 -2.34 5.11
CA TYR A 34 -6.69 -3.55 5.83
C TYR A 34 -5.50 -4.43 6.21
N SER A 35 -5.60 -5.10 7.34
CA SER A 35 -4.66 -6.15 7.70
C SER A 35 -4.75 -7.32 6.72
N SER A 36 -3.60 -7.78 6.25
CA SER A 36 -3.41 -8.98 5.44
C SER A 36 -2.76 -10.12 6.23
N ASP A 37 -2.95 -10.16 7.55
CA ASP A 37 -2.48 -11.29 8.36
C ASP A 37 -3.27 -12.57 8.01
N TYR A 38 -2.84 -13.24 6.95
CA TYR A 38 -3.48 -14.47 6.44
C TYR A 38 -3.55 -15.60 7.45
N ASN A 39 -2.69 -15.60 8.48
CA ASN A 39 -2.72 -16.61 9.53
C ASN A 39 -3.99 -16.51 10.40
N THR A 40 -4.66 -15.36 10.36
CA THR A 40 -5.88 -15.09 11.12
C THR A 40 -7.14 -15.01 10.24
N ALA A 41 -7.01 -15.32 8.94
CA ALA A 41 -8.15 -15.34 8.01
C ALA A 41 -9.13 -16.46 8.40
N ASP A 42 -10.43 -16.15 8.39
CA ASP A 42 -11.46 -17.15 8.67
C ASP A 42 -11.72 -18.00 7.41
N GLU A 43 -11.34 -19.27 7.46
CA GLU A 43 -11.54 -20.24 6.38
C GLU A 43 -13.01 -20.48 6.04
N LYS A 44 -13.94 -20.22 6.96
CA LYS A 44 -15.38 -20.35 6.70
C LYS A 44 -15.91 -19.21 5.85
N GLU A 45 -15.38 -17.99 6.06
CA GLU A 45 -15.72 -16.81 5.25
C GLU A 45 -14.94 -16.77 3.94
N LEU A 46 -13.73 -17.33 3.93
CA LEU A 46 -12.79 -17.30 2.82
C LEU A 46 -12.37 -18.72 2.42
N PRO A 47 -13.32 -19.57 1.96
CA PRO A 47 -13.08 -21.01 1.75
C PRO A 47 -12.21 -21.32 0.53
N ASN A 48 -11.98 -20.35 -0.35
CA ASN A 48 -11.22 -20.54 -1.58
C ASN A 48 -10.71 -19.21 -2.15
N ARG A 49 -9.83 -19.29 -3.16
CA ARG A 49 -9.21 -18.12 -3.78
C ARG A 49 -10.22 -17.08 -4.32
N HIS A 50 -11.42 -17.48 -4.74
CA HIS A 50 -12.43 -16.56 -5.24
C HIS A 50 -12.99 -15.64 -4.15
N ALA A 51 -13.10 -16.14 -2.91
CA ALA A 51 -13.56 -15.35 -1.78
C ALA A 51 -12.59 -14.21 -1.40
N TYR A 52 -11.31 -14.35 -1.77
CA TYR A 52 -10.31 -13.29 -1.57
C TYR A 52 -10.33 -12.20 -2.65
N ARG A 53 -11.15 -12.30 -3.70
CA ARG A 53 -11.22 -11.25 -4.70
C ARG A 53 -11.86 -9.98 -4.12
N SER A 54 -11.22 -8.85 -4.42
CA SER A 54 -11.68 -7.51 -4.04
C SER A 54 -12.29 -6.81 -5.26
N TYR A 55 -13.42 -6.15 -5.05
CA TYR A 55 -14.12 -5.40 -6.09
C TYR A 55 -14.55 -4.03 -5.55
N VAL A 56 -14.52 -3.02 -6.41
CA VAL A 56 -15.13 -1.71 -6.20
C VAL A 56 -15.90 -1.36 -7.48
N ASP A 57 -17.18 -1.00 -7.36
CA ASP A 57 -18.06 -0.70 -8.50
C ASP A 57 -18.00 -1.83 -9.57
N ASP A 58 -18.06 -3.09 -9.14
CA ASP A 58 -17.94 -4.32 -9.95
C ASP A 58 -16.60 -4.49 -10.68
N ILE A 59 -15.62 -3.64 -10.42
CA ILE A 59 -14.29 -3.72 -11.00
C ILE A 59 -13.38 -4.53 -10.07
N PHE A 60 -12.76 -5.56 -10.61
CA PHE A 60 -11.78 -6.36 -9.88
C PHE A 60 -10.54 -5.52 -9.54
N MET A 61 -10.22 -5.41 -8.25
CA MET A 61 -9.07 -4.66 -7.75
C MET A 61 -7.83 -5.54 -7.50
N GLY A 62 -8.02 -6.82 -7.27
CA GLY A 62 -6.98 -7.76 -6.88
C GLY A 62 -7.45 -8.68 -5.77
N TYR A 63 -6.52 -9.26 -5.04
CA TYR A 63 -6.81 -10.15 -3.92
C TYR A 63 -6.65 -9.44 -2.58
N LYS A 64 -7.63 -9.62 -1.68
CA LYS A 64 -7.66 -9.12 -0.31
C LYS A 64 -6.45 -9.67 0.48
N TRP A 65 -5.68 -8.94 1.14
CA TRP A 65 -5.49 -7.50 1.14
C TRP A 65 -4.05 -7.24 0.71
N GLN A 66 -3.76 -7.52 -0.57
CA GLN A 66 -2.44 -7.41 -1.16
C GLN A 66 -2.07 -5.96 -1.48
N CYS A 67 -0.77 -5.70 -1.64
CA CYS A 67 -0.26 -4.37 -2.01
C CYS A 67 -0.76 -3.92 -3.40
N VAL A 68 -0.84 -4.83 -4.38
CA VAL A 68 -1.36 -4.54 -5.73
C VAL A 68 -2.85 -4.17 -5.68
N GLU A 69 -3.65 -4.91 -4.89
CA GLU A 69 -5.06 -4.60 -4.68
C GLU A 69 -5.24 -3.17 -4.15
N PHE A 70 -4.48 -2.82 -3.12
CA PHE A 70 -4.54 -1.50 -2.53
C PHE A 70 -4.17 -0.41 -3.53
N ALA A 71 -3.06 -0.56 -4.25
CA ALA A 71 -2.61 0.43 -5.23
C ALA A 71 -3.66 0.66 -6.32
N ARG A 72 -4.28 -0.40 -6.86
CA ARG A 72 -5.35 -0.32 -7.86
C ARG A 72 -6.59 0.38 -7.29
N ARG A 73 -7.03 0.00 -6.09
CA ARG A 73 -8.20 0.57 -5.41
C ARG A 73 -7.97 2.04 -5.06
N TRP A 74 -6.78 2.41 -4.56
CA TRP A 74 -6.45 3.79 -4.25
C TRP A 74 -6.47 4.68 -5.51
N MET A 75 -5.85 4.23 -6.61
CA MET A 75 -5.83 4.96 -7.87
C MET A 75 -7.23 5.11 -8.46
N TYR A 76 -8.04 4.05 -8.42
CA TYR A 76 -9.41 4.11 -8.89
C TYR A 76 -10.26 5.11 -8.09
N LEU A 77 -10.20 5.06 -6.77
CA LEU A 77 -10.99 5.94 -5.91
C LEU A 77 -10.57 7.40 -5.97
N ASN A 78 -9.26 7.67 -6.03
CA ASN A 78 -8.73 9.03 -6.00
C ASN A 78 -8.53 9.66 -7.38
N LYS A 79 -8.24 8.84 -8.41
CA LYS A 79 -7.87 9.34 -9.74
C LYS A 79 -8.85 8.90 -10.84
N GLY A 80 -9.70 7.93 -10.58
CA GLY A 80 -10.65 7.42 -11.58
C GLY A 80 -10.02 6.57 -12.67
N TYR A 81 -8.78 6.12 -12.50
CA TYR A 81 -8.10 5.23 -13.43
C TYR A 81 -7.46 4.03 -12.72
N ILE A 82 -7.12 3.00 -13.49
CA ILE A 82 -6.58 1.75 -12.98
C ILE A 82 -5.53 1.19 -13.94
N PHE A 83 -4.45 0.63 -13.42
CA PHE A 83 -3.53 -0.19 -14.22
C PHE A 83 -4.04 -1.62 -14.35
N ASP A 84 -3.58 -2.34 -15.37
CA ASP A 84 -3.98 -3.73 -15.60
C ASP A 84 -3.51 -4.63 -14.44
N ASP A 85 -4.27 -5.69 -14.19
CA ASP A 85 -3.90 -6.66 -13.17
C ASP A 85 -2.57 -7.35 -13.54
N VAL A 86 -1.73 -7.56 -12.54
CA VAL A 86 -0.41 -8.15 -12.69
C VAL A 86 -0.23 -9.28 -11.69
N PRO A 87 0.50 -10.35 -12.05
CA PRO A 87 0.75 -11.46 -11.14
C PRO A 87 1.67 -11.07 -9.98
N MET A 88 2.64 -10.19 -10.23
CA MET A 88 3.65 -9.75 -9.26
C MET A 88 3.72 -8.22 -9.20
N ALA A 89 4.01 -7.65 -8.04
CA ALA A 89 4.05 -6.20 -7.88
C ALA A 89 5.14 -5.54 -8.75
N TYR A 90 6.29 -6.18 -8.93
CA TYR A 90 7.35 -5.66 -9.78
C TYR A 90 6.97 -5.57 -11.27
N ASP A 91 5.99 -6.37 -11.74
CA ASP A 91 5.51 -6.31 -13.14
C ASP A 91 4.86 -4.97 -13.46
N ILE A 92 4.36 -4.23 -12.45
CA ILE A 92 3.80 -2.88 -12.65
C ILE A 92 4.83 -1.96 -13.31
N PHE A 93 6.11 -2.14 -13.02
CA PHE A 93 7.18 -1.31 -13.58
C PHE A 93 7.29 -1.40 -15.12
N GLN A 94 6.79 -2.47 -15.72
CA GLN A 94 6.79 -2.70 -17.16
C GLN A 94 5.52 -2.17 -17.86
N LEU A 95 4.51 -1.75 -17.11
CA LEU A 95 3.27 -1.23 -17.68
C LEU A 95 3.51 0.15 -18.31
N SER A 96 2.94 0.35 -19.49
CA SER A 96 3.08 1.59 -20.26
C SER A 96 1.90 2.54 -20.15
N HIS A 97 0.79 2.09 -19.57
CA HIS A 97 -0.43 2.90 -19.49
C HIS A 97 -1.35 2.46 -18.36
N VAL A 98 -2.25 3.36 -17.99
CA VAL A 98 -3.42 3.10 -17.16
C VAL A 98 -4.70 3.34 -17.97
N ARG A 99 -5.80 2.68 -17.60
CA ARG A 99 -7.11 2.90 -18.20
C ARG A 99 -7.92 3.87 -17.36
N VAL A 100 -8.47 4.90 -17.99
CA VAL A 100 -9.45 5.79 -17.35
C VAL A 100 -10.79 5.06 -17.27
N ILE A 101 -11.31 4.92 -16.07
CA ILE A 101 -12.60 4.24 -15.80
C ILE A 101 -13.69 5.28 -15.51
N LYS A 102 -13.39 6.27 -14.64
CA LYS A 102 -14.31 7.36 -14.31
C LYS A 102 -14.14 8.52 -15.29
N GLY A 103 -14.49 8.31 -16.56
CA GLY A 103 -14.36 9.31 -17.61
C GLY A 103 -15.53 9.27 -18.58
N LYS A 104 -15.67 10.33 -19.38
CA LYS A 104 -16.74 10.42 -20.42
C LYS A 104 -16.49 9.49 -21.60
N LYS A 105 -15.25 9.07 -21.82
CA LYS A 105 -14.82 8.19 -22.90
C LYS A 105 -13.76 7.20 -22.38
N PRO A 106 -13.69 5.98 -22.96
CA PRO A 106 -12.56 5.10 -22.74
C PRO A 106 -11.27 5.81 -23.18
N GLU A 107 -10.33 5.94 -22.27
CA GLU A 107 -9.05 6.61 -22.49
C GLU A 107 -7.94 5.82 -21.81
N ARG A 108 -6.74 5.91 -22.38
CA ARG A 108 -5.51 5.40 -21.78
C ARG A 108 -4.56 6.56 -21.54
N LEU A 109 -4.02 6.63 -20.32
CA LEU A 109 -2.98 7.58 -19.98
C LEU A 109 -1.64 6.87 -19.90
N THR A 110 -0.58 7.52 -20.38
CA THR A 110 0.77 6.97 -20.34
C THR A 110 1.24 6.83 -18.89
N LEU A 111 1.72 5.64 -18.55
CA LEU A 111 2.45 5.36 -17.33
C LEU A 111 3.95 5.32 -17.66
N LYS A 112 4.75 6.10 -16.95
CA LYS A 112 6.20 6.17 -17.16
C LYS A 112 6.93 5.64 -15.93
N SER A 113 7.87 4.73 -16.15
CA SER A 113 8.71 4.16 -15.12
C SER A 113 10.07 4.84 -15.08
N PHE A 114 10.56 5.13 -13.88
CA PHE A 114 11.87 5.72 -13.64
C PHE A 114 12.60 4.89 -12.60
N LYS A 115 13.83 4.51 -12.90
CA LYS A 115 14.66 3.79 -11.91
C LYS A 115 15.02 4.70 -10.74
N ASN A 116 15.20 4.10 -9.56
CA ASN A 116 15.73 4.80 -8.40
C ASN A 116 17.10 5.46 -8.78
N GLY A 117 17.32 6.67 -8.31
CA GLY A 117 18.50 7.48 -8.68
C GLY A 117 18.38 8.20 -10.04
N SER A 118 17.24 8.14 -10.72
CA SER A 118 17.01 8.97 -11.91
C SER A 118 16.78 10.43 -11.52
N TYR A 119 16.93 11.31 -12.52
CA TYR A 119 16.70 12.76 -12.35
C TYR A 119 15.22 13.14 -12.12
N ARG A 120 14.31 12.21 -12.31
CA ARG A 120 12.87 12.48 -12.13
C ARG A 120 12.51 12.38 -10.66
N HIS A 121 12.06 13.49 -10.11
CA HIS A 121 11.54 13.54 -8.75
C HIS A 121 10.19 12.80 -8.66
N PRO A 122 9.92 12.06 -7.58
CA PRO A 122 8.60 11.50 -7.34
C PRO A 122 7.58 12.61 -7.14
N GLU A 123 6.32 12.29 -7.39
CA GLU A 123 5.17 13.18 -7.15
C GLU A 123 4.13 12.48 -6.28
N PRO A 124 3.35 13.21 -5.46
CA PRO A 124 2.25 12.60 -4.72
C PRO A 124 1.28 11.85 -5.65
N GLY A 125 1.01 10.60 -5.32
CA GLY A 125 0.19 9.70 -6.13
C GLY A 125 0.98 8.82 -7.10
N CYS A 126 2.32 8.97 -7.20
CA CYS A 126 3.13 8.00 -7.93
C CYS A 126 3.27 6.70 -7.13
N MET A 127 3.55 5.61 -7.84
CA MET A 127 3.84 4.31 -7.26
C MET A 127 5.34 4.17 -7.02
N LEU A 128 5.71 3.71 -5.83
CA LEU A 128 7.04 3.21 -5.53
C LEU A 128 6.99 1.68 -5.62
N ILE A 129 7.86 1.09 -6.42
CA ILE A 129 7.85 -0.33 -6.73
C ILE A 129 9.20 -0.92 -6.32
N TRP A 130 9.16 -1.97 -5.52
CA TRP A 130 10.31 -2.80 -5.19
C TRP A 130 10.33 -4.05 -6.06
N ASP A 131 11.50 -4.38 -6.53
CA ASP A 131 11.77 -5.66 -7.17
C ASP A 131 11.70 -6.80 -6.15
N GLU A 132 11.76 -8.03 -6.62
CA GLU A 132 11.87 -9.19 -5.73
C GLU A 132 13.19 -9.13 -4.93
N GLY A 133 13.15 -9.60 -3.69
CA GLY A 133 14.32 -9.71 -2.82
C GLY A 133 14.14 -9.06 -1.47
N GLY A 134 15.02 -9.39 -0.52
CA GLY A 134 15.00 -8.88 0.84
C GLY A 134 13.67 -9.16 1.56
N GLU A 135 13.04 -8.13 2.10
CA GLU A 135 11.74 -8.26 2.79
C GLU A 135 10.57 -8.55 1.83
N PHE A 136 10.77 -8.39 0.51
CA PHE A 136 9.74 -8.60 -0.53
C PHE A 136 10.10 -9.75 -1.45
N GLU A 137 10.66 -10.82 -0.90
CA GLU A 137 10.97 -12.03 -1.67
C GLU A 137 9.77 -12.52 -2.48
N VAL A 138 10.05 -13.02 -3.69
CA VAL A 138 9.13 -13.64 -4.65
C VAL A 138 8.22 -12.64 -5.38
N THR A 139 7.57 -11.70 -4.72
CA THR A 139 6.49 -10.89 -5.34
C THR A 139 6.85 -9.43 -5.58
N GLY A 140 7.94 -8.95 -4.99
CA GLY A 140 8.19 -7.53 -4.89
C GLY A 140 7.10 -6.83 -4.07
N HIS A 141 7.04 -5.51 -4.16
CA HIS A 141 6.06 -4.71 -3.42
C HIS A 141 5.70 -3.44 -4.18
N VAL A 142 4.54 -2.86 -3.85
CA VAL A 142 4.10 -1.55 -4.35
C VAL A 142 3.48 -0.73 -3.23
N ALA A 143 3.85 0.56 -3.18
CA ALA A 143 3.24 1.56 -2.32
C ALA A 143 2.90 2.82 -3.12
N ILE A 144 2.01 3.65 -2.61
CA ILE A 144 1.69 4.96 -3.17
C ILE A 144 2.43 6.02 -2.35
N VAL A 145 3.18 6.89 -3.03
CA VAL A 145 3.79 8.06 -2.40
C VAL A 145 2.70 9.11 -2.16
N THR A 146 2.55 9.56 -0.92
CA THR A 146 1.53 10.56 -0.57
C THR A 146 2.10 11.92 -0.24
N GLU A 147 3.28 11.96 0.38
CA GLU A 147 3.94 13.21 0.75
C GLU A 147 5.44 13.11 0.48
N ILE A 148 6.03 14.24 0.10
CA ILE A 148 7.44 14.35 -0.25
C ILE A 148 8.05 15.52 0.51
N TYR A 149 9.12 15.24 1.23
CA TYR A 149 9.92 16.20 1.98
C TYR A 149 11.36 16.22 1.43
N ALA A 150 12.17 17.14 1.88
CA ALA A 150 13.55 17.28 1.41
C ALA A 150 14.44 16.04 1.67
N ASP A 151 14.14 15.30 2.75
CA ASP A 151 14.95 14.19 3.25
C ASP A 151 14.18 12.86 3.38
N ARG A 152 12.88 12.84 3.08
CA ARG A 152 12.02 11.68 3.25
C ARG A 152 10.76 11.75 2.41
N ILE A 153 10.11 10.60 2.28
CA ILE A 153 8.79 10.45 1.66
C ILE A 153 7.87 9.68 2.59
N ARG A 154 6.56 9.96 2.54
CA ARG A 154 5.52 9.16 3.20
C ARG A 154 4.78 8.31 2.18
N LEU A 155 4.49 7.10 2.60
CA LEU A 155 3.86 6.07 1.78
C LEU A 155 2.57 5.59 2.41
N VAL A 156 1.64 5.16 1.56
CA VAL A 156 0.53 4.31 1.95
C VAL A 156 0.61 3.01 1.17
N GLU A 157 0.46 1.91 1.90
CA GLU A 157 0.65 0.55 1.39
C GLU A 157 -0.16 -0.45 2.20
N GLN A 158 -0.32 -1.64 1.68
CA GLN A 158 -1.00 -2.75 2.31
C GLN A 158 -0.10 -3.99 2.21
N ASN A 159 -0.31 -4.98 3.07
CA ASN A 159 0.49 -6.21 3.12
C ASN A 159 1.98 -5.99 3.48
N ASN A 160 2.23 -5.12 4.45
CA ASN A 160 3.56 -4.92 5.01
C ASN A 160 3.51 -5.00 6.55
N HIS A 161 2.73 -4.15 7.19
CA HIS A 161 2.52 -4.15 8.66
C HIS A 161 1.05 -4.34 8.99
N HIS A 162 0.76 -5.02 10.12
CA HIS A 162 -0.59 -5.38 10.54
C HIS A 162 -1.02 -4.68 11.84
N HIS A 163 -0.49 -3.49 12.11
CA HIS A 163 -0.85 -2.73 13.31
C HIS A 163 -1.78 -1.57 12.98
N VAL A 164 -2.77 -1.35 13.83
CA VAL A 164 -3.67 -0.21 13.72
C VAL A 164 -2.87 1.08 13.87
N TRP A 165 -3.11 2.03 12.99
CA TRP A 165 -2.41 3.31 13.01
C TRP A 165 -2.83 4.16 14.22
N PRO A 166 -1.92 4.93 14.80
CA PRO A 166 -2.28 5.94 15.79
C PRO A 166 -3.33 6.92 15.26
N GLU A 167 -4.12 7.48 16.16
CA GLU A 167 -5.10 8.52 15.81
C GLU A 167 -4.45 9.70 15.08
N GLY A 168 -5.05 10.13 13.99
CA GLY A 168 -4.54 11.22 13.14
C GLY A 168 -3.45 10.82 12.14
N GLN A 169 -2.93 9.61 12.19
CA GLN A 169 -1.99 9.13 11.18
C GLN A 169 -2.72 8.77 9.88
N ASN A 170 -2.17 9.20 8.74
CA ASN A 170 -2.72 8.97 7.40
C ASN A 170 -1.71 8.37 6.42
N PHE A 171 -0.65 7.77 6.94
CA PHE A 171 0.40 7.09 6.14
C PHE A 171 0.81 5.78 6.81
N SER A 172 1.28 4.82 6.01
CA SER A 172 1.75 3.52 6.51
C SER A 172 3.18 3.59 7.03
N ARG A 173 4.03 4.25 6.26
CA ARG A 173 5.47 4.26 6.49
C ARG A 173 6.11 5.55 5.99
N GLU A 174 7.21 5.91 6.63
CA GLU A 174 8.08 7.00 6.21
C GLU A 174 9.45 6.41 5.82
N LEU A 175 9.95 6.79 4.66
CA LEU A 175 11.26 6.38 4.17
C LEU A 175 12.18 7.58 3.99
N LYS A 176 13.44 7.43 4.39
CA LYS A 176 14.48 8.40 4.04
C LYS A 176 14.64 8.43 2.52
N ALA A 177 14.71 9.61 1.95
CA ALA A 177 14.94 9.83 0.53
C ALA A 177 15.95 10.95 0.36
N GLN A 178 16.88 10.79 -0.58
CA GLN A 178 17.75 11.85 -1.04
C GLN A 178 17.27 12.23 -2.45
N ILE A 179 16.95 13.50 -2.62
CA ILE A 179 16.63 14.05 -3.93
C ILE A 179 17.95 14.64 -4.45
N ALA A 180 18.52 14.02 -5.51
CA ALA A 180 19.70 14.56 -6.15
C ALA A 180 19.33 15.88 -6.85
N GLU A 181 20.11 16.92 -6.61
CA GLU A 181 20.00 18.21 -7.30
C GLU A 181 20.45 18.11 -8.76
#